data_a8b472775c3d6892d3fa6a20b27a9b38
#
_entry.id   a8b472775c3d6892d3fa6a20b27a9b38
#
_cell.length_a   1.000
_cell.length_b   1.000
_cell.length_c   1.000
_cell.angle_alpha   90.00
_cell.angle_beta   90.00
_cell.angle_gamma   90.00
#
_symmetry.space_group_name_H-M   'P 1'
#
loop_
_entity.id
_entity.type
_entity.pdbx_description
1 polymer ?
#
loop_
_entity_poly.entity_id
_entity_poly.type
_entity_poly.pdbx_seq_one_letter_code
_entity_poly.pdbx_strand_id
1 'polypeptide(L)'
;MSDKHSQTPDLDESTSVLVDAAAAARENLVPADGREPISLWVILGSALVVLIGGGVLFSGSIFDYKNLTQSGYVREEAPGDAGGKAVPKPAIVAYSKIGAKKYSSCSGCHGNNGEGSAAFPPLANSEWVTGPTMRPAMIILNGVKGPIEVAGTVYNGNMPAQGDGMTAQDLAGILNYIRTSFGNTSDTLVTVEMAAEAIAVNKERGGGQMTAAELDEKYNRDLKGEALDPQTLVDPKTLEPVASQ
;
A
#
# COMPACT_ATOMS: atom_id res chain seq x y z
N MET A 1 -6.74 -66.31 -48.47
CA MET A 1 -6.46 -65.47 -47.21
C MET A 1 -6.66 -64.05 -47.62
N SER A 2 -7.75 -63.47 -47.22
CA SER A 2 -8.24 -62.19 -47.68
C SER A 2 -7.87 -61.16 -46.63
N ASP A 3 -6.94 -60.22 -46.98
CA ASP A 3 -6.58 -59.09 -46.17
C ASP A 3 -7.76 -58.11 -46.14
N LYS A 4 -8.42 -58.03 -45.00
CA LYS A 4 -9.31 -56.91 -44.71
C LYS A 4 -8.48 -55.66 -44.40
N HIS A 5 -8.33 -54.84 -45.40
CA HIS A 5 -7.90 -53.45 -45.16
C HIS A 5 -8.95 -52.78 -44.28
N SER A 6 -8.52 -52.44 -43.05
CA SER A 6 -9.19 -51.51 -42.17
C SER A 6 -9.11 -50.13 -42.82
N GLN A 7 -10.18 -49.69 -43.48
CA GLN A 7 -10.34 -48.32 -43.90
C GLN A 7 -10.60 -47.49 -42.64
N THR A 8 -9.58 -46.85 -42.14
CA THR A 8 -9.78 -45.70 -41.27
C THR A 8 -10.52 -44.66 -42.10
N PRO A 9 -11.62 -44.08 -41.62
CA PRO A 9 -12.31 -43.03 -42.35
C PRO A 9 -11.33 -41.88 -42.53
N ASP A 10 -11.12 -41.49 -43.78
CA ASP A 10 -10.35 -40.33 -44.13
C ASP A 10 -11.10 -39.09 -43.67
N LEU A 11 -10.66 -38.52 -42.57
CA LEU A 11 -11.27 -37.33 -41.97
C LEU A 11 -11.10 -36.11 -42.88
N ASP A 12 -10.16 -36.13 -43.82
CA ASP A 12 -9.98 -35.07 -44.80
C ASP A 12 -11.08 -35.08 -45.88
N GLU A 13 -11.66 -36.25 -46.22
CA GLU A 13 -12.73 -36.33 -47.19
C GLU A 13 -14.10 -35.95 -46.61
N SER A 14 -14.27 -36.08 -45.31
CA SER A 14 -15.49 -35.60 -44.61
C SER A 14 -15.43 -34.11 -44.30
N THR A 15 -14.24 -33.52 -44.31
CA THR A 15 -13.95 -32.07 -44.23
C THR A 15 -13.68 -31.44 -45.60
N SER A 16 -13.87 -32.14 -46.70
CA SER A 16 -14.24 -31.48 -47.95
C SER A 16 -15.63 -30.88 -47.81
N VAL A 17 -15.80 -30.17 -46.78
CA VAL A 17 -16.57 -28.98 -46.76
C VAL A 17 -16.44 -28.45 -48.18
N LEU A 18 -17.49 -28.28 -48.85
CA LEU A 18 -17.65 -27.12 -49.67
C LEU A 18 -16.92 -26.02 -48.96
N VAL A 19 -15.59 -26.00 -49.18
CA VAL A 19 -14.68 -25.06 -48.57
C VAL A 19 -15.38 -23.78 -48.82
N ASP A 20 -15.86 -23.24 -47.77
CA ASP A 20 -16.60 -22.06 -47.83
C ASP A 20 -15.87 -21.17 -48.85
N ALA A 21 -16.37 -21.21 -50.10
CA ALA A 21 -15.73 -20.51 -51.18
C ALA A 21 -15.53 -19.04 -50.84
N ALA A 22 -16.30 -18.55 -49.87
CA ALA A 22 -16.17 -17.29 -49.22
C ALA A 22 -15.02 -17.25 -48.20
N ALA A 23 -14.64 -18.37 -47.55
CA ALA A 23 -13.47 -18.41 -46.69
C ALA A 23 -12.18 -18.47 -47.51
N ALA A 24 -12.14 -19.33 -48.56
CA ALA A 24 -11.02 -19.41 -49.50
C ALA A 24 -10.84 -18.10 -50.29
N ALA A 25 -11.93 -17.40 -50.65
CA ALA A 25 -11.85 -16.10 -51.28
C ALA A 25 -11.35 -15.00 -50.28
N ARG A 26 -11.61 -15.13 -48.99
CA ARG A 26 -11.06 -14.25 -47.97
C ARG A 26 -9.58 -14.52 -47.73
N GLU A 27 -9.16 -15.76 -47.66
CA GLU A 27 -7.74 -16.16 -47.52
C GLU A 27 -6.91 -15.72 -48.70
N ASN A 28 -7.45 -15.80 -49.93
CA ASN A 28 -6.77 -15.32 -51.12
C ASN A 28 -6.72 -13.78 -51.30
N LEU A 29 -7.48 -13.05 -50.45
CA LEU A 29 -7.46 -11.57 -50.47
C LEU A 29 -6.47 -10.98 -49.46
N VAL A 30 -5.83 -11.81 -48.63
CA VAL A 30 -4.79 -11.36 -47.68
C VAL A 30 -3.46 -11.32 -48.41
N PRO A 31 -2.89 -10.15 -48.71
CA PRO A 31 -1.55 -10.09 -49.29
C PRO A 31 -0.56 -10.69 -48.31
N ALA A 32 0.32 -11.56 -48.77
CA ALA A 32 1.33 -12.21 -47.94
C ALA A 32 2.35 -11.25 -47.28
N ASP A 33 2.24 -9.96 -47.58
CA ASP A 33 3.08 -8.86 -47.04
C ASP A 33 2.45 -8.11 -45.87
N GLY A 34 1.30 -8.55 -45.33
CA GLY A 34 0.63 -7.91 -44.20
C GLY A 34 0.01 -6.55 -44.48
N ARG A 35 -0.06 -6.15 -45.78
CA ARG A 35 -0.71 -4.90 -46.21
C ARG A 35 -2.15 -5.16 -46.60
N GLU A 36 -2.94 -5.64 -45.64
CA GLU A 36 -4.37 -5.79 -45.87
C GLU A 36 -5.02 -4.42 -46.02
N PRO A 37 -5.84 -4.22 -47.05
CA PRO A 37 -6.62 -2.99 -47.15
C PRO A 37 -7.64 -3.00 -45.99
N ILE A 38 -7.43 -2.09 -45.03
CA ILE A 38 -8.36 -1.91 -43.92
C ILE A 38 -9.74 -1.60 -44.53
N SER A 39 -10.74 -2.41 -44.17
CA SER A 39 -12.11 -2.18 -44.64
C SER A 39 -12.55 -0.77 -44.30
N LEU A 40 -13.14 -0.08 -45.27
CA LEU A 40 -13.69 1.26 -45.09
C LEU A 40 -14.65 1.33 -43.88
N TRP A 41 -15.38 0.26 -43.60
CA TRP A 41 -16.27 0.17 -42.43
C TRP A 41 -15.52 0.16 -41.11
N VAL A 42 -14.32 -0.43 -41.03
CA VAL A 42 -13.46 -0.40 -39.84
C VAL A 42 -12.95 1.00 -39.60
N ILE A 43 -12.54 1.70 -40.67
CA ILE A 43 -12.07 3.08 -40.58
C ILE A 43 -13.23 4.00 -40.12
N LEU A 44 -14.39 3.87 -40.73
CA LEU A 44 -15.57 4.67 -40.37
C LEU A 44 -16.04 4.37 -38.94
N GLY A 45 -16.05 3.08 -38.55
CA GLY A 45 -16.39 2.67 -37.18
C GLY A 45 -15.42 3.22 -36.16
N SER A 46 -14.12 3.13 -36.41
CA SER A 46 -13.08 3.68 -35.54
C SER A 46 -13.16 5.21 -35.44
N ALA A 47 -13.39 5.90 -36.56
CA ALA A 47 -13.59 7.34 -36.56
C ALA A 47 -14.81 7.75 -35.76
N LEU A 48 -15.94 7.02 -35.86
CA LEU A 48 -17.15 7.29 -35.09
C LEU A 48 -16.89 7.09 -33.59
N VAL A 49 -16.19 6.02 -33.19
CA VAL A 49 -15.83 5.77 -31.78
C VAL A 49 -14.94 6.89 -31.25
N VAL A 50 -13.96 7.35 -32.03
CA VAL A 50 -13.06 8.46 -31.63
C VAL A 50 -13.85 9.78 -31.52
N LEU A 51 -14.77 10.05 -32.43
CA LEU A 51 -15.59 11.25 -32.36
C LEU A 51 -16.55 11.25 -31.19
N ILE A 52 -17.22 10.13 -30.92
CA ILE A 52 -18.11 10.01 -29.75
C ILE A 52 -17.28 10.07 -28.47
N GLY A 53 -16.21 9.28 -28.37
CA GLY A 53 -15.32 9.25 -27.21
C GLY A 53 -14.66 10.61 -26.95
N GLY A 54 -14.16 11.26 -28.00
CA GLY A 54 -13.61 12.61 -27.93
C GLY A 54 -14.65 13.64 -27.50
N GLY A 55 -15.84 13.61 -28.10
CA GLY A 55 -16.93 14.51 -27.72
C GLY A 55 -17.34 14.37 -26.27
N VAL A 56 -17.39 13.14 -25.77
CA VAL A 56 -17.71 12.82 -24.37
C VAL A 56 -16.58 13.29 -23.44
N LEU A 57 -15.32 13.10 -23.81
CA LEU A 57 -14.16 13.60 -23.05
C LEU A 57 -14.13 15.14 -23.02
N PHE A 58 -14.38 15.81 -24.15
CA PHE A 58 -14.40 17.27 -24.22
C PHE A 58 -15.60 17.91 -23.55
N SER A 59 -16.73 17.21 -23.44
CA SER A 59 -17.90 17.74 -22.74
C SER A 59 -17.71 17.85 -21.22
N GLY A 60 -16.64 17.29 -20.68
CA GLY A 60 -16.31 17.31 -19.23
C GLY A 60 -17.28 16.55 -18.35
N SER A 61 -18.40 16.08 -18.90
CA SER A 61 -19.47 15.43 -18.14
C SER A 61 -19.15 14.02 -17.67
N ILE A 62 -18.13 13.36 -18.28
CA ILE A 62 -17.69 12.01 -17.87
C ILE A 62 -16.95 12.05 -16.53
N PHE A 63 -16.23 13.13 -16.25
CA PHE A 63 -15.52 13.31 -15.00
C PHE A 63 -16.39 13.96 -13.92
N ASP A 64 -17.61 14.32 -14.24
CA ASP A 64 -18.57 14.75 -13.24
C ASP A 64 -19.19 13.49 -12.58
N TYR A 65 -18.61 13.11 -11.44
CA TYR A 65 -19.04 11.96 -10.65
C TYR A 65 -20.55 11.96 -10.32
N LYS A 66 -21.18 13.13 -10.37
CA LYS A 66 -22.63 13.27 -10.15
C LYS A 66 -23.47 12.64 -11.27
N ASN A 67 -22.92 12.52 -12.48
CA ASN A 67 -23.64 11.94 -13.62
C ASN A 67 -23.39 10.42 -13.77
N LEU A 68 -22.33 9.90 -13.15
CA LEU A 68 -22.03 8.47 -13.12
C LEU A 68 -22.70 7.72 -11.96
N THR A 69 -23.16 8.45 -10.96
CA THR A 69 -23.92 7.88 -9.85
C THR A 69 -25.42 7.99 -10.16
N GLN A 70 -26.15 6.94 -9.81
CA GLN A 70 -27.60 6.89 -9.97
C GLN A 70 -28.23 8.17 -9.40
N SER A 71 -28.99 8.89 -10.23
CA SER A 71 -29.69 10.12 -9.80
C SER A 71 -30.52 9.83 -8.54
N GLY A 72 -30.19 10.48 -7.44
CA GLY A 72 -30.83 10.25 -6.14
C GLY A 72 -30.08 9.30 -5.21
N TYR A 73 -28.93 8.71 -5.61
CA TYR A 73 -28.06 8.01 -4.68
C TYR A 73 -27.33 9.03 -3.79
N VAL A 74 -27.91 9.31 -2.66
CA VAL A 74 -27.18 9.93 -1.55
C VAL A 74 -26.48 8.78 -0.83
N ARG A 75 -25.15 8.73 -0.95
CA ARG A 75 -24.37 7.83 -0.09
C ARG A 75 -24.75 8.17 1.35
N GLU A 76 -25.42 7.26 2.05
CA GLU A 76 -25.54 7.39 3.48
C GLU A 76 -24.11 7.52 4.02
N GLU A 77 -23.79 8.70 4.53
CA GLU A 77 -22.54 8.90 5.24
C GLU A 77 -22.50 7.87 6.36
N ALA A 78 -21.42 7.08 6.39
CA ALA A 78 -21.24 6.13 7.49
C ALA A 78 -21.45 6.90 8.81
N PRO A 79 -22.14 6.32 9.79
CA PRO A 79 -22.33 6.98 11.09
C PRO A 79 -20.97 7.49 11.60
N GLY A 80 -20.75 8.82 11.60
CA GLY A 80 -19.48 9.48 11.94
C GLY A 80 -18.79 10.27 10.83
N ASP A 81 -19.25 10.22 9.57
CA ASP A 81 -18.66 10.99 8.44
C ASP A 81 -19.46 12.25 8.05
N ALA A 82 -20.70 12.36 8.54
CA ALA A 82 -21.55 13.51 8.31
C ALA A 82 -21.03 14.71 9.08
N GLY A 83 -20.22 15.60 8.48
CA GLY A 83 -19.89 16.98 8.96
C GLY A 83 -19.91 17.23 10.47
N GLY A 84 -20.18 16.19 11.24
CA GLY A 84 -20.23 16.12 12.68
C GLY A 84 -18.86 15.86 13.28
N LYS A 85 -18.68 16.26 14.52
CA LYS A 85 -17.50 15.94 15.31
C LYS A 85 -17.19 14.46 15.20
N ALA A 86 -15.96 14.11 14.83
CA ALA A 86 -15.53 12.71 14.75
C ALA A 86 -15.86 12.00 16.08
N VAL A 87 -16.43 10.80 15.99
CA VAL A 87 -16.72 10.02 17.20
C VAL A 87 -15.42 9.72 17.91
N PRO A 88 -15.24 10.16 19.17
CA PRO A 88 -14.03 9.92 19.92
C PRO A 88 -13.71 8.43 20.02
N LYS A 89 -12.44 8.09 19.96
CA LYS A 89 -11.95 6.71 20.09
C LYS A 89 -10.84 6.64 21.12
N PRO A 90 -10.65 5.47 21.76
CA PRO A 90 -9.48 5.27 22.58
C PRO A 90 -8.20 5.64 21.80
N ALA A 91 -7.29 6.34 22.45
CA ALA A 91 -6.06 6.84 21.83
C ALA A 91 -5.30 5.72 21.12
N ILE A 92 -5.13 4.57 21.78
CA ILE A 92 -4.43 3.42 21.16
C ILE A 92 -5.08 2.98 19.85
N VAL A 93 -6.40 3.00 19.74
CA VAL A 93 -7.12 2.62 18.52
C VAL A 93 -6.93 3.68 17.42
N ALA A 94 -6.99 4.96 17.78
CA ALA A 94 -6.83 6.06 16.84
C ALA A 94 -5.40 6.09 16.25
N TYR A 95 -4.39 6.01 17.12
CA TYR A 95 -2.98 5.98 16.72
C TYR A 95 -2.65 4.73 15.90
N SER A 96 -3.07 3.54 16.35
CA SER A 96 -2.81 2.29 15.63
C SER A 96 -3.44 2.25 14.25
N LYS A 97 -4.60 2.89 14.05
CA LYS A 97 -5.22 3.00 12.71
C LYS A 97 -4.35 3.78 11.73
N ILE A 98 -3.74 4.87 12.18
CA ILE A 98 -2.79 5.66 11.38
C ILE A 98 -1.55 4.81 11.08
N GLY A 99 -1.00 4.18 12.11
CA GLY A 99 0.18 3.33 12.01
C GLY A 99 -0.01 2.14 11.06
N ALA A 100 -1.13 1.43 11.16
CA ALA A 100 -1.46 0.32 10.27
C ALA A 100 -1.48 0.75 8.79
N LYS A 101 -2.04 1.92 8.49
CA LYS A 101 -2.03 2.47 7.13
C LYS A 101 -0.61 2.77 6.65
N LYS A 102 0.22 3.34 7.52
CA LYS A 102 1.62 3.70 7.18
C LYS A 102 2.53 2.48 7.13
N TYR A 103 2.25 1.43 7.89
CA TYR A 103 3.01 0.19 7.93
C TYR A 103 3.09 -0.52 6.57
N SER A 104 2.18 -0.23 5.66
CA SER A 104 2.22 -0.77 4.29
C SER A 104 3.55 -0.53 3.56
N SER A 105 4.27 0.56 3.87
CA SER A 105 5.60 0.83 3.32
C SER A 105 6.71 0.00 3.99
N CYS A 106 6.48 -0.53 5.18
CA CYS A 106 7.42 -1.31 5.96
C CYS A 106 7.28 -2.82 5.69
N SER A 107 6.04 -3.25 5.39
CA SER A 107 5.69 -4.67 5.26
C SER A 107 6.42 -5.39 4.12
N GLY A 108 6.89 -4.67 3.09
CA GLY A 108 7.67 -5.24 2.00
C GLY A 108 9.00 -5.88 2.45
N CYS A 109 9.61 -5.37 3.52
CA CYS A 109 10.83 -5.90 4.10
C CYS A 109 10.56 -6.67 5.40
N HIS A 110 9.74 -6.10 6.29
CA HIS A 110 9.51 -6.66 7.63
C HIS A 110 8.38 -7.69 7.72
N GLY A 111 7.69 -7.96 6.59
CA GLY A 111 6.55 -8.88 6.54
C GLY A 111 5.24 -8.22 7.00
N ASN A 112 4.11 -8.85 6.67
CA ASN A 112 2.79 -8.32 7.05
C ASN A 112 2.50 -8.43 8.55
N ASN A 113 3.13 -9.40 9.22
CA ASN A 113 3.01 -9.65 10.65
C ASN A 113 4.29 -9.28 11.41
N GLY A 114 5.18 -8.47 10.82
CA GLY A 114 6.43 -8.08 11.44
C GLY A 114 7.43 -9.22 11.65
N GLU A 115 7.25 -10.33 10.93
CA GLU A 115 8.06 -11.55 11.05
C GLU A 115 9.47 -11.40 10.49
N GLY A 116 9.69 -10.41 9.61
CA GLY A 116 10.97 -10.25 8.94
C GLY A 116 11.32 -11.38 7.97
N SER A 117 12.61 -11.55 7.73
CA SER A 117 13.15 -12.63 6.90
C SER A 117 14.63 -12.89 7.27
N ALA A 118 15.30 -13.80 6.56
CA ALA A 118 16.74 -14.00 6.77
C ALA A 118 17.59 -12.73 6.49
N ALA A 119 17.10 -11.80 5.65
CA ALA A 119 17.80 -10.57 5.30
C ALA A 119 17.31 -9.34 6.08
N PHE A 120 16.10 -9.37 6.60
CA PHE A 120 15.44 -8.25 7.27
C PHE A 120 14.99 -8.63 8.67
N PRO A 121 15.38 -7.87 9.71
CA PRO A 121 15.07 -8.22 11.08
C PRO A 121 13.55 -8.23 11.34
N PRO A 122 13.07 -9.08 12.25
CA PRO A 122 11.69 -9.05 12.70
C PRO A 122 11.43 -7.79 13.53
N LEU A 123 10.20 -7.31 13.47
CA LEU A 123 9.65 -6.30 14.39
C LEU A 123 8.91 -6.99 15.55
N ALA A 124 8.43 -8.20 15.30
CA ALA A 124 7.81 -9.05 16.31
C ALA A 124 8.84 -9.44 17.38
N ASN A 125 8.51 -9.22 18.64
CA ASN A 125 9.37 -9.49 19.81
C ASN A 125 10.75 -8.84 19.73
N SER A 126 10.89 -7.73 19.01
CA SER A 126 12.15 -6.99 18.88
C SER A 126 12.35 -6.04 20.05
N GLU A 127 13.50 -6.17 20.74
CA GLU A 127 13.94 -5.26 21.79
C GLU A 127 14.19 -3.82 21.28
N TRP A 128 14.45 -3.68 19.99
CA TRP A 128 14.56 -2.37 19.34
C TRP A 128 13.21 -1.68 19.15
N VAL A 129 12.13 -2.45 19.08
CA VAL A 129 10.76 -1.95 18.94
C VAL A 129 10.13 -1.72 20.30
N THR A 130 10.24 -2.67 21.22
CA THR A 130 9.58 -2.63 22.53
C THR A 130 10.35 -1.87 23.61
N GLY A 131 11.64 -1.62 23.37
CA GLY A 131 12.52 -0.87 24.26
C GLY A 131 12.26 0.65 24.27
N PRO A 132 13.25 1.46 24.68
CA PRO A 132 13.15 2.92 24.77
C PRO A 132 12.72 3.53 23.44
N THR A 133 11.73 4.43 23.50
CA THR A 133 10.93 4.91 22.36
C THR A 133 11.71 5.77 21.37
N MET A 134 12.79 6.43 21.80
CA MET A 134 13.62 7.24 20.90
C MET A 134 14.38 6.38 19.88
N ARG A 135 14.83 5.17 20.24
CA ARG A 135 15.56 4.30 19.31
C ARG A 135 14.77 3.94 18.07
N PRO A 136 13.57 3.33 18.17
CA PRO A 136 12.79 3.02 16.98
C PRO A 136 12.37 4.26 16.21
N ALA A 137 12.12 5.40 16.88
CA ALA A 137 11.83 6.66 16.21
C ALA A 137 13.01 7.10 15.32
N MET A 138 14.23 7.07 15.85
CA MET A 138 15.43 7.47 15.10
C MET A 138 15.77 6.48 13.99
N ILE A 139 15.52 5.17 14.18
CA ILE A 139 15.67 4.16 13.12
C ILE A 139 14.72 4.47 11.96
N ILE A 140 13.45 4.75 12.23
CA ILE A 140 12.47 5.08 11.19
C ILE A 140 12.87 6.35 10.46
N LEU A 141 13.26 7.40 11.17
CA LEU A 141 13.57 8.70 10.59
C LEU A 141 14.83 8.66 9.71
N ASN A 142 15.89 7.96 10.14
CA ASN A 142 17.21 8.01 9.49
C ASN A 142 17.56 6.72 8.73
N GLY A 143 16.90 5.62 9.03
CA GLY A 143 17.38 4.30 8.64
C GLY A 143 18.57 3.85 9.48
N VAL A 144 18.94 2.58 9.31
CA VAL A 144 20.06 1.96 10.01
C VAL A 144 20.90 1.14 9.04
N LYS A 145 22.23 1.19 9.21
CA LYS A 145 23.19 0.44 8.41
C LYS A 145 24.18 -0.32 9.27
N GLY A 146 24.71 -1.39 8.70
CA GLY A 146 25.70 -2.24 9.34
C GLY A 146 25.05 -3.27 10.28
N PRO A 147 25.86 -3.93 11.11
CA PRO A 147 25.36 -4.99 11.97
C PRO A 147 24.45 -4.44 13.07
N ILE A 148 23.31 -5.10 13.24
CA ILE A 148 22.36 -4.91 14.34
C ILE A 148 21.92 -6.28 14.83
N GLU A 149 21.97 -6.52 16.13
CA GLU A 149 21.45 -7.74 16.73
C GLU A 149 20.00 -7.53 17.11
N VAL A 150 19.11 -8.41 16.65
CA VAL A 150 17.68 -8.39 16.94
C VAL A 150 17.25 -9.80 17.33
N ALA A 151 16.66 -9.93 18.51
CA ALA A 151 16.22 -11.23 19.06
C ALA A 151 17.32 -12.31 18.99
N GLY A 152 18.58 -11.94 19.30
CA GLY A 152 19.73 -12.84 19.31
C GLY A 152 20.30 -13.21 17.93
N THR A 153 19.79 -12.59 16.86
CA THR A 153 20.29 -12.78 15.48
C THR A 153 20.93 -11.51 14.96
N VAL A 154 22.11 -11.62 14.39
CA VAL A 154 22.83 -10.49 13.78
C VAL A 154 22.40 -10.31 12.34
N TYR A 155 21.86 -9.14 12.02
CA TYR A 155 21.52 -8.70 10.69
C TYR A 155 22.54 -7.65 10.24
N ASN A 156 23.12 -7.84 9.06
CA ASN A 156 24.07 -6.89 8.49
C ASN A 156 23.51 -6.35 7.18
N GLY A 157 22.59 -5.42 7.30
CA GLY A 157 21.82 -4.87 6.19
C GLY A 157 21.86 -3.35 6.12
N ASN A 158 20.95 -2.83 5.33
CA ASN A 158 20.76 -1.41 5.11
C ASN A 158 19.25 -1.11 5.06
N MET A 159 18.70 -0.54 6.12
CA MET A 159 17.37 0.03 6.15
C MET A 159 17.44 1.48 5.70
N PRO A 160 16.79 1.87 4.61
CA PRO A 160 16.76 3.28 4.19
C PRO A 160 15.94 4.14 5.17
N ALA A 161 16.25 5.45 5.20
CA ALA A 161 15.45 6.41 5.93
C ALA A 161 14.01 6.44 5.43
N GLN A 162 13.07 6.54 6.35
CA GLN A 162 11.63 6.64 6.07
C GLN A 162 11.05 7.99 6.55
N GLY A 163 11.90 8.86 7.08
CA GLY A 163 11.48 10.13 7.70
C GLY A 163 11.09 11.24 6.73
N ASP A 164 11.39 11.08 5.44
CA ASP A 164 11.13 12.13 4.46
C ASP A 164 9.62 12.35 4.28
N GLY A 165 9.18 13.60 4.52
CA GLY A 165 7.75 13.94 4.50
C GLY A 165 6.89 13.34 5.63
N MET A 166 7.49 12.65 6.61
CA MET A 166 6.77 12.05 7.73
C MET A 166 6.33 13.11 8.74
N THR A 167 5.04 13.13 9.06
CA THR A 167 4.51 14.00 10.12
C THR A 167 4.69 13.37 11.50
N ALA A 168 4.60 14.19 12.55
CA ALA A 168 4.62 13.69 13.93
C ALA A 168 3.45 12.72 14.22
N GLN A 169 2.30 12.93 13.61
CA GLN A 169 1.16 12.01 13.70
C GLN A 169 1.46 10.67 13.04
N ASP A 170 2.11 10.68 11.87
CA ASP A 170 2.50 9.46 11.17
C ASP A 170 3.51 8.65 11.99
N LEU A 171 4.54 9.32 12.53
CA LEU A 171 5.56 8.69 13.35
C LEU A 171 4.98 8.11 14.64
N ALA A 172 4.16 8.89 15.37
CA ALA A 172 3.47 8.40 16.55
C ALA A 172 2.56 7.19 16.22
N GLY A 173 1.83 7.27 15.11
CA GLY A 173 0.99 6.17 14.65
C GLY A 173 1.78 4.89 14.39
N ILE A 174 2.88 4.97 13.62
CA ILE A 174 3.73 3.81 13.32
C ILE A 174 4.33 3.22 14.59
N LEU A 175 4.89 4.05 15.46
CA LEU A 175 5.51 3.61 16.71
C LEU A 175 4.51 2.85 17.59
N ASN A 176 3.31 3.38 17.79
CA ASN A 176 2.28 2.70 18.56
C ASN A 176 1.83 1.41 17.89
N TYR A 177 1.66 1.41 16.57
CA TYR A 177 1.24 0.23 15.84
C TYR A 177 2.24 -0.91 15.98
N ILE A 178 3.53 -0.69 15.70
CA ILE A 178 4.54 -1.75 15.78
C ILE A 178 4.80 -2.23 17.21
N ARG A 179 4.62 -1.35 18.22
CA ARG A 179 4.81 -1.65 19.64
C ARG A 179 3.66 -2.42 20.27
N THR A 180 2.47 -2.44 19.62
CA THR A 180 1.26 -3.11 20.12
C THR A 180 0.70 -4.15 19.16
N SER A 181 1.39 -4.40 18.03
CA SER A 181 1.04 -5.42 17.04
C SER A 181 2.08 -6.55 17.05
N PHE A 182 1.80 -7.60 16.29
CA PHE A 182 2.75 -8.71 16.06
C PHE A 182 3.14 -9.48 17.33
N GLY A 183 2.28 -9.48 18.34
CA GLY A 183 2.60 -10.07 19.64
C GLY A 183 3.39 -9.15 20.57
N ASN A 184 3.78 -7.97 20.13
CA ASN A 184 4.40 -6.96 20.99
C ASN A 184 3.36 -6.35 21.93
N THR A 185 3.79 -5.99 23.13
CA THR A 185 2.98 -5.28 24.13
C THR A 185 3.73 -4.04 24.60
N SER A 186 3.01 -2.96 24.81
CA SER A 186 3.55 -1.72 25.36
C SER A 186 2.49 -1.02 26.20
N ASP A 187 2.84 -0.67 27.42
CA ASP A 187 1.99 0.08 28.33
C ASP A 187 2.09 1.60 28.10
N THR A 188 3.05 2.04 27.29
CA THR A 188 3.30 3.45 27.01
C THR A 188 2.86 3.79 25.59
N LEU A 189 2.02 4.82 25.47
CA LEU A 189 1.60 5.38 24.20
C LEU A 189 2.55 6.51 23.81
N VAL A 190 3.06 6.47 22.59
CA VAL A 190 3.84 7.59 22.01
C VAL A 190 2.87 8.63 21.47
N THR A 191 2.87 9.82 22.07
CA THR A 191 2.00 10.93 21.65
C THR A 191 2.57 11.67 20.43
N VAL A 192 1.76 12.52 19.81
CA VAL A 192 2.21 13.39 18.71
C VAL A 192 3.32 14.34 19.18
N GLU A 193 3.24 14.84 20.42
CA GLU A 193 4.27 15.68 21.03
C GLU A 193 5.61 14.92 21.15
N MET A 194 5.58 13.71 21.68
CA MET A 194 6.76 12.84 21.78
C MET A 194 7.37 12.56 20.40
N ALA A 195 6.56 12.29 19.39
CA ALA A 195 7.05 12.10 18.04
C ALA A 195 7.64 13.38 17.42
N ALA A 196 7.07 14.54 17.76
CA ALA A 196 7.62 15.84 17.35
C ALA A 196 9.01 16.10 17.96
N GLU A 197 9.25 15.68 19.22
CA GLU A 197 10.60 15.70 19.82
C GLU A 197 11.59 14.89 18.98
N ALA A 198 11.23 13.66 18.58
CA ALA A 198 12.12 12.84 17.75
C ALA A 198 12.46 13.52 16.42
N ILE A 199 11.47 14.12 15.76
CA ILE A 199 11.66 14.85 14.51
C ILE A 199 12.57 16.08 14.72
N ALA A 200 12.42 16.82 15.82
CA ALA A 200 13.26 17.96 16.16
C ALA A 200 14.72 17.52 16.37
N VAL A 201 14.93 16.48 17.18
CA VAL A 201 16.26 15.89 17.43
C VAL A 201 16.90 15.39 16.12
N ASN A 202 16.10 14.76 15.26
CA ASN A 202 16.57 14.31 13.96
C ASN A 202 17.01 15.47 13.06
N LYS A 203 16.28 16.56 13.06
CA LYS A 203 16.61 17.77 12.30
C LYS A 203 17.92 18.40 12.77
N GLU A 204 18.12 18.46 14.09
CA GLU A 204 19.38 18.96 14.68
C GLU A 204 20.58 18.08 14.34
N ARG A 205 20.36 16.76 14.26
CA ARG A 205 21.40 15.80 13.86
C ARG A 205 21.91 16.02 12.43
N GLY A 206 21.10 16.52 11.52
CA GLY A 206 21.48 16.79 10.14
C GLY A 206 21.40 15.56 9.21
N GLY A 207 20.70 14.49 9.60
CA GLY A 207 20.41 13.34 8.74
C GLY A 207 21.53 12.29 8.65
N GLY A 208 21.39 11.38 7.68
CA GLY A 208 22.32 10.25 7.45
C GLY A 208 21.94 9.01 8.25
N GLN A 209 22.21 7.83 7.68
CA GLN A 209 21.90 6.56 8.31
C GLN A 209 22.69 6.36 9.60
N MET A 210 22.07 5.67 10.55
CA MET A 210 22.63 5.41 11.87
C MET A 210 23.24 4.01 11.93
N THR A 211 24.06 3.78 12.95
CA THR A 211 24.53 2.44 13.35
C THR A 211 23.87 2.02 14.67
N ALA A 212 23.83 0.72 14.94
CA ALA A 212 23.32 0.21 16.21
C ALA A 212 24.08 0.82 17.41
N ALA A 213 25.41 0.95 17.31
CA ALA A 213 26.23 1.55 18.35
C ALA A 213 25.86 3.03 18.62
N GLU A 214 25.62 3.83 17.57
CA GLU A 214 25.18 5.21 17.73
C GLU A 214 23.79 5.30 18.38
N LEU A 215 22.88 4.38 18.03
CA LEU A 215 21.54 4.31 18.60
C LEU A 215 21.59 3.98 20.09
N ASP A 216 22.43 3.02 20.49
CA ASP A 216 22.58 2.65 21.90
C ASP A 216 23.30 3.70 22.73
N GLU A 217 24.31 4.36 22.18
CA GLU A 217 25.06 5.38 22.89
C GLU A 217 24.24 6.67 23.12
N LYS A 218 23.51 7.13 22.09
CA LYS A 218 22.91 8.47 22.11
C LYS A 218 21.40 8.48 22.26
N TYR A 219 20.72 7.39 21.85
CA TYR A 219 19.26 7.38 21.72
C TYR A 219 18.58 6.27 22.53
N ASN A 220 19.31 5.62 23.41
CA ASN A 220 18.78 4.59 24.32
C ASN A 220 18.01 5.25 25.50
N ARG A 221 16.97 5.99 25.17
CA ARG A 221 16.10 6.69 26.12
C ARG A 221 14.68 6.79 25.60
N ASP A 222 13.76 7.12 26.46
CA ASP A 222 12.40 7.43 26.04
C ASP A 222 12.28 8.83 25.46
N LEU A 223 11.30 9.01 24.59
CA LEU A 223 10.87 10.30 24.08
C LEU A 223 10.31 11.15 25.23
N LYS A 224 10.59 12.44 25.18
CA LYS A 224 10.05 13.42 26.14
C LYS A 224 8.69 13.91 25.67
N GLY A 225 7.77 14.06 26.58
CA GLY A 225 6.42 14.54 26.35
C GLY A 225 5.48 14.04 27.45
N GLU A 226 4.24 14.54 27.42
CA GLU A 226 3.23 14.15 28.38
C GLU A 226 2.72 12.74 28.05
N ALA A 227 2.68 11.89 29.05
CA ALA A 227 2.14 10.55 28.92
C ALA A 227 0.60 10.60 28.79
N LEU A 228 0.07 9.88 27.83
CA LEU A 228 -1.37 9.76 27.61
C LEU A 228 -1.80 8.31 27.88
N ASP A 229 -2.87 8.16 28.69
CA ASP A 229 -3.48 6.85 28.89
C ASP A 229 -4.00 6.31 27.56
N PRO A 230 -3.63 5.09 27.15
CA PRO A 230 -4.10 4.46 25.92
C PRO A 230 -5.61 4.41 25.74
N GLN A 231 -6.38 4.44 26.85
CA GLN A 231 -7.84 4.43 26.82
C GLN A 231 -8.48 5.83 26.80
N THR A 232 -7.67 6.90 26.91
CA THR A 232 -8.18 8.26 26.80
C THR A 232 -8.87 8.45 25.46
N LEU A 233 -10.08 9.03 25.48
CA LEU A 233 -10.81 9.34 24.24
C LEU A 233 -10.17 10.52 23.52
N VAL A 234 -9.81 10.30 22.27
CA VAL A 234 -9.23 11.32 21.40
C VAL A 234 -10.06 11.50 20.12
N ASP A 235 -9.97 12.66 19.53
CA ASP A 235 -10.45 12.87 18.16
C ASP A 235 -9.56 12.04 17.19
N PRO A 236 -10.12 11.11 16.42
CA PRO A 236 -9.31 10.24 15.56
C PRO A 236 -8.63 10.97 14.38
N LYS A 237 -8.93 12.25 14.15
CA LYS A 237 -8.30 13.08 13.10
C LYS A 237 -7.16 13.91 13.65
N THR A 238 -7.36 14.56 14.81
CA THR A 238 -6.35 15.44 15.42
C THR A 238 -5.48 14.72 16.45
N LEU A 239 -5.95 13.59 16.98
CA LEU A 239 -5.35 12.82 18.09
C LEU A 239 -5.30 13.61 19.41
N GLU A 240 -6.04 14.70 19.50
CA GLU A 240 -6.16 15.49 20.71
C GLU A 240 -7.17 14.85 21.68
N PRO A 241 -6.90 14.88 22.99
CA PRO A 241 -7.85 14.41 23.99
C PRO A 241 -9.16 15.17 23.91
N VAL A 242 -10.27 14.44 23.95
CA VAL A 242 -11.60 15.03 24.01
C VAL A 242 -12.00 15.07 25.48
N ALA A 243 -12.33 16.26 26.00
CA ALA A 243 -12.81 16.39 27.37
C ALA A 243 -14.04 15.50 27.58
N SER A 244 -14.00 14.67 28.62
CA SER A 244 -15.18 13.91 29.06
C SER A 244 -16.27 14.90 29.46
N GLN A 245 -17.39 14.88 28.71
CA GLN A 245 -18.59 15.63 29.09
C GLN A 245 -19.28 14.96 30.26
#